data_d3976706e0af4faca530a6e294aafeac
#
_entry.id   d3976706e0af4faca530a6e294aafeac
#
_cell.length_a   1.000
_cell.length_b   1.000
_cell.length_c   1.000
_cell.angle_alpha   90.00
_cell.angle_beta   90.00
_cell.angle_gamma   90.00
#
_symmetry.space_group_name_H-M   'P 1'
#
loop_
_entity.id
_entity.type
_entity.pdbx_description
1 polymer ?
#
loop_
_entity_poly.entity_id
_entity_poly.type
_entity_poly.pdbx_seq_one_letter_code
_entity_poly.pdbx_strand_id
1 'polypeptide(L)'
;TQTDNVTPLDDGTYDNCTIAVTDNINNTSDNLPVSSFTIGAVKPILLQVTAVPNPTNNNTPNYTFFSTLPGTINYGGSCDSNNTSAVGEDNNTTITFNTLNEGYYDNCTVSVTSNTVPSDNLSVNSFTIDTTAPSLNQVTPVPTSDNDSTPNYTFYSNQAGEIIYGGNCDSSDTSADADNNTITFNALADATYSDCYITVRDNASNTSDNLTVNTFTIDTTGPVLDNVTNVPTPTSDNTSSYSFNSNETGAITYGGSCESTYSAAV
;
A
#
# COMPACT_ATOMS: atom_id res chain seq x y z
N THR A 1 60.65 -22.86 0.12
CA THR A 1 59.48 -22.68 0.98
C THR A 1 58.72 -23.96 0.98
N GLN A 2 58.58 -24.56 2.14
CA GLN A 2 57.76 -25.77 2.33
C GLN A 2 56.49 -25.32 3.06
N THR A 3 55.31 -25.74 2.58
CA THR A 3 54.04 -25.51 3.21
C THR A 3 53.52 -26.87 3.73
N ASP A 4 53.43 -27.02 5.02
CA ASP A 4 52.86 -28.20 5.66
C ASP A 4 51.48 -27.86 6.24
N ASN A 5 50.49 -28.69 5.97
CA ASN A 5 49.19 -28.64 6.64
C ASN A 5 49.30 -29.39 7.97
N VAL A 6 49.08 -28.72 9.06
CA VAL A 6 48.94 -29.35 10.39
C VAL A 6 47.74 -30.28 10.40
N THR A 7 47.81 -31.37 11.15
CA THR A 7 46.62 -32.19 11.44
C THR A 7 45.56 -31.34 12.12
N PRO A 8 44.23 -31.65 11.97
CA PRO A 8 43.20 -30.90 12.64
C PRO A 8 43.49 -30.74 14.14
N LEU A 9 43.44 -29.51 14.62
CA LEU A 9 43.66 -29.14 16.01
C LEU A 9 42.32 -28.86 16.68
N ASP A 10 42.20 -29.21 17.96
CA ASP A 10 41.05 -28.87 18.78
C ASP A 10 41.02 -27.34 19.10
N ASP A 11 39.87 -26.86 19.57
CA ASP A 11 39.76 -25.47 20.06
C ASP A 11 40.73 -25.23 21.21
N GLY A 12 41.52 -24.17 21.14
CA GLY A 12 42.52 -23.86 22.17
C GLY A 12 43.56 -22.84 21.68
N THR A 13 44.37 -22.34 22.62
CA THR A 13 45.52 -21.47 22.29
C THR A 13 46.80 -22.32 22.22
N TYR A 14 47.48 -22.18 21.10
CA TYR A 14 48.74 -22.87 20.78
C TYR A 14 49.86 -21.84 20.80
N ASP A 15 50.59 -21.79 21.94
CA ASP A 15 51.65 -20.83 22.18
C ASP A 15 53.05 -21.47 22.36
N ASN A 16 53.08 -22.82 22.21
CA ASN A 16 54.30 -23.63 22.46
C ASN A 16 54.71 -24.48 21.24
N CYS A 17 54.17 -24.18 20.07
CA CYS A 17 54.49 -24.93 18.85
C CYS A 17 55.90 -24.60 18.35
N THR A 18 56.63 -25.66 17.99
CA THR A 18 57.95 -25.53 17.38
C THR A 18 58.14 -26.46 16.21
N ILE A 19 59.00 -26.12 15.30
CA ILE A 19 59.38 -26.95 14.16
C ILE A 19 60.92 -27.15 14.21
N ALA A 20 61.38 -28.40 14.05
CA ALA A 20 62.78 -28.74 13.82
C ALA A 20 62.89 -29.66 12.59
N VAL A 21 63.97 -29.62 11.91
CA VAL A 21 64.27 -30.45 10.74
C VAL A 21 65.50 -31.28 11.06
N THR A 22 65.38 -32.62 10.84
CA THR A 22 66.51 -33.53 10.93
C THR A 22 66.95 -33.98 9.54
N ASP A 23 68.25 -33.91 9.25
CA ASP A 23 68.81 -34.32 7.99
C ASP A 23 68.99 -35.86 7.85
N ASN A 24 69.38 -36.32 6.69
CA ASN A 24 69.51 -37.75 6.40
C ASN A 24 70.64 -38.47 7.15
N ILE A 25 71.47 -37.71 7.91
CA ILE A 25 72.56 -38.23 8.76
C ILE A 25 72.32 -37.94 10.25
N ASN A 26 71.06 -37.65 10.60
CA ASN A 26 70.54 -37.44 11.95
C ASN A 26 71.04 -36.15 12.68
N ASN A 27 71.46 -35.10 11.97
CA ASN A 27 71.64 -33.80 12.58
C ASN A 27 70.30 -33.07 12.65
N THR A 28 69.93 -32.56 13.80
CA THR A 28 68.67 -31.84 14.04
C THR A 28 68.96 -30.36 14.20
N SER A 29 68.18 -29.49 13.54
CA SER A 29 68.22 -28.05 13.69
C SER A 29 67.77 -27.60 15.11
N ASP A 30 68.05 -26.37 15.47
CA ASP A 30 67.40 -25.73 16.57
C ASP A 30 65.89 -25.64 16.33
N ASN A 31 65.11 -25.58 17.41
CA ASN A 31 63.66 -25.40 17.32
C ASN A 31 63.28 -23.99 16.84
N LEU A 32 62.57 -23.93 15.74
CA LEU A 32 61.97 -22.70 15.24
C LEU A 32 60.58 -22.54 15.91
N PRO A 33 60.38 -21.50 16.74
CA PRO A 33 59.06 -21.29 17.35
C PRO A 33 58.06 -20.83 16.29
N VAL A 34 56.85 -21.39 16.32
CA VAL A 34 55.69 -20.93 15.58
C VAL A 34 55.01 -19.83 16.43
N SER A 35 54.63 -18.73 15.80
CA SER A 35 53.88 -17.69 16.46
C SER A 35 52.62 -18.23 17.11
N SER A 36 52.27 -17.78 18.30
CA SER A 36 51.07 -18.24 18.99
C SER A 36 49.82 -17.93 18.14
N PHE A 37 48.91 -18.90 18.08
CA PHE A 37 47.61 -18.78 17.43
C PHE A 37 46.53 -19.49 18.25
N THR A 38 45.29 -19.09 18.03
CA THR A 38 44.13 -19.70 18.70
C THR A 38 43.23 -20.32 17.66
N ILE A 39 42.86 -21.59 17.89
CA ILE A 39 41.75 -22.26 17.23
C ILE A 39 40.54 -22.11 18.16
N GLY A 40 39.48 -21.60 17.63
CA GLY A 40 38.23 -21.42 18.38
C GLY A 40 37.06 -21.19 17.45
N ALA A 41 35.93 -21.65 17.88
CA ALA A 41 34.69 -21.45 17.15
C ALA A 41 34.33 -19.97 17.15
N VAL A 42 34.30 -19.36 15.97
CA VAL A 42 33.94 -17.96 15.80
C VAL A 42 32.41 -17.83 15.79
N LYS A 43 31.90 -16.95 16.64
CA LYS A 43 30.46 -16.64 16.72
C LYS A 43 30.02 -15.85 15.48
N PRO A 44 28.96 -16.27 14.75
CA PRO A 44 28.42 -15.45 13.65
C PRO A 44 27.89 -14.11 14.17
N ILE A 45 28.10 -13.04 13.39
CA ILE A 45 27.50 -11.72 13.61
C ILE A 45 26.45 -11.52 12.53
N LEU A 46 25.25 -11.13 12.94
CA LEU A 46 24.11 -10.91 12.04
C LEU A 46 23.76 -9.43 11.96
N LEU A 47 23.37 -8.97 10.77
CA LEU A 47 22.90 -7.61 10.52
C LEU A 47 21.66 -7.65 9.60
N GLN A 48 20.63 -6.88 9.91
CA GLN A 48 19.49 -6.70 9.02
C GLN A 48 19.92 -5.94 7.76
N VAL A 49 19.51 -6.42 6.59
CA VAL A 49 19.77 -5.79 5.29
C VAL A 49 18.48 -5.22 4.70
N THR A 50 17.43 -6.06 4.57
CA THR A 50 16.12 -5.60 4.09
C THR A 50 15.06 -6.00 5.08
N ALA A 51 14.38 -4.99 5.60
CA ALA A 51 13.26 -5.15 6.52
C ALA A 51 12.02 -5.74 5.83
N VAL A 52 11.15 -6.39 6.60
CA VAL A 52 9.79 -6.69 6.14
C VAL A 52 9.03 -5.36 5.98
N PRO A 53 8.33 -5.11 4.84
CA PRO A 53 7.47 -3.94 4.69
C PRO A 53 6.39 -3.87 5.79
N ASN A 54 6.05 -2.66 6.24
CA ASN A 54 5.08 -2.48 7.32
C ASN A 54 4.13 -1.30 7.03
N PRO A 55 2.82 -1.52 6.91
CA PRO A 55 2.16 -2.83 6.79
C PRO A 55 2.41 -3.53 5.45
N THR A 56 2.00 -4.79 5.33
CA THR A 56 2.08 -5.55 4.07
C THR A 56 0.89 -6.50 3.90
N ASN A 57 0.40 -6.62 2.66
CA ASN A 57 -0.62 -7.62 2.30
C ASN A 57 -0.02 -8.97 1.89
N ASN A 58 1.29 -9.11 1.92
CA ASN A 58 1.96 -10.38 1.68
C ASN A 58 2.05 -11.17 2.98
N ASN A 59 1.29 -12.26 3.10
CA ASN A 59 1.32 -13.13 4.28
C ASN A 59 2.50 -14.12 4.32
N THR A 60 3.39 -14.09 3.32
CA THR A 60 4.66 -14.83 3.28
C THR A 60 5.81 -13.86 2.97
N PRO A 61 6.04 -12.84 3.81
CA PRO A 61 6.97 -11.76 3.47
C PRO A 61 8.42 -12.24 3.48
N ASN A 62 9.25 -11.56 2.69
CA ASN A 62 10.69 -11.78 2.66
C ASN A 62 11.37 -10.90 3.70
N TYR A 63 12.44 -11.44 4.26
CA TYR A 63 13.38 -10.76 5.15
C TYR A 63 14.81 -11.05 4.71
N THR A 64 15.68 -10.06 4.66
CA THR A 64 17.07 -10.25 4.24
C THR A 64 18.03 -9.81 5.35
N PHE A 65 18.96 -10.67 5.69
CA PHE A 65 20.02 -10.39 6.65
C PHE A 65 21.40 -10.84 6.11
N PHE A 66 22.42 -10.27 6.67
CA PHE A 66 23.81 -10.66 6.47
C PHE A 66 24.27 -11.52 7.66
N SER A 67 25.12 -12.51 7.38
CA SER A 67 25.84 -13.28 8.40
C SER A 67 27.32 -13.34 8.05
N THR A 68 28.19 -13.11 9.03
CA THR A 68 29.64 -13.23 8.83
C THR A 68 30.11 -14.65 8.53
N LEU A 69 29.31 -15.67 8.92
CA LEU A 69 29.62 -17.08 8.72
C LEU A 69 28.41 -17.84 8.16
N PRO A 70 28.62 -18.85 7.32
CA PRO A 70 27.55 -19.75 6.91
C PRO A 70 27.12 -20.63 8.08
N GLY A 71 25.87 -21.10 8.05
CA GLY A 71 25.37 -21.97 9.11
C GLY A 71 23.89 -22.30 9.01
N THR A 72 23.40 -22.98 10.02
CA THR A 72 21.97 -23.32 10.15
C THR A 72 21.22 -22.14 10.74
N ILE A 73 20.11 -21.74 10.08
CA ILE A 73 19.21 -20.69 10.57
C ILE A 73 18.26 -21.28 11.60
N ASN A 74 18.08 -20.57 12.72
CA ASN A 74 17.07 -20.87 13.74
C ASN A 74 16.15 -19.64 13.87
N TYR A 75 14.87 -19.93 14.01
CA TYR A 75 13.81 -18.94 14.12
C TYR A 75 13.27 -18.87 15.54
N GLY A 76 12.80 -17.70 15.95
CA GLY A 76 12.18 -17.51 17.26
C GLY A 76 11.03 -16.52 17.22
N GLY A 77 10.22 -16.54 18.28
CA GLY A 77 8.98 -15.77 18.35
C GLY A 77 7.87 -16.40 17.52
N SER A 78 7.08 -15.55 16.87
CA SER A 78 5.89 -15.95 16.09
C SER A 78 6.19 -16.20 14.60
N CYS A 79 7.45 -16.12 14.18
CA CYS A 79 7.89 -16.28 12.79
C CYS A 79 8.68 -17.57 12.62
N ASP A 80 8.48 -18.22 11.49
CA ASP A 80 9.20 -19.41 11.06
C ASP A 80 9.39 -19.41 9.54
N SER A 81 10.34 -20.24 9.05
CA SER A 81 10.62 -20.37 7.62
C SER A 81 11.18 -21.74 7.30
N ASN A 82 10.96 -22.21 6.08
CA ASN A 82 11.57 -23.41 5.55
C ASN A 82 13.02 -23.21 5.07
N ASN A 83 13.52 -21.98 5.07
CA ASN A 83 14.92 -21.69 4.77
C ASN A 83 15.78 -22.06 5.99
N THR A 84 16.65 -23.05 5.84
CA THR A 84 17.45 -23.58 6.96
C THR A 84 18.94 -23.23 6.91
N SER A 85 19.40 -22.55 5.84
CA SER A 85 20.82 -22.30 5.63
C SER A 85 21.09 -20.82 5.37
N ALA A 86 21.97 -20.22 6.15
CA ALA A 86 22.55 -18.92 5.90
C ALA A 86 23.83 -19.05 5.07
N VAL A 87 23.98 -18.20 4.07
CA VAL A 87 25.25 -17.98 3.37
C VAL A 87 26.12 -17.04 4.20
N GLY A 88 27.42 -17.32 4.28
CA GLY A 88 28.39 -16.42 4.93
C GLY A 88 29.13 -15.58 3.91
N GLU A 89 30.03 -14.74 4.42
CA GLU A 89 31.02 -13.95 3.67
C GLU A 89 30.51 -13.31 2.38
N ASP A 90 30.35 -12.01 2.37
CA ASP A 90 30.00 -11.16 1.22
C ASP A 90 28.62 -11.40 0.55
N ASN A 91 27.78 -12.32 1.06
CA ASN A 91 26.47 -12.60 0.52
C ASN A 91 25.35 -12.42 1.58
N ASN A 92 24.27 -11.80 1.14
CA ASN A 92 23.06 -11.67 1.96
C ASN A 92 22.21 -12.94 1.86
N THR A 93 21.60 -13.31 2.97
CA THR A 93 20.61 -14.40 3.02
C THR A 93 19.21 -13.80 3.02
N THR A 94 18.43 -14.13 2.00
CA THR A 94 16.99 -13.80 1.96
C THR A 94 16.19 -15.02 2.36
N ILE A 95 15.34 -14.88 3.35
CA ILE A 95 14.38 -15.89 3.79
C ILE A 95 12.96 -15.44 3.43
N THR A 96 12.07 -16.41 3.22
CA THR A 96 10.64 -16.19 3.09
C THR A 96 9.97 -16.82 4.31
N PHE A 97 9.23 -16.03 5.08
CA PHE A 97 8.49 -16.57 6.21
C PHE A 97 7.38 -17.51 5.73
N ASN A 98 7.10 -18.52 6.53
CA ASN A 98 5.91 -19.37 6.35
C ASN A 98 4.65 -18.48 6.49
N THR A 99 3.51 -18.98 5.99
CA THR A 99 2.26 -18.22 6.03
C THR A 99 1.94 -17.71 7.43
N LEU A 100 1.84 -16.40 7.56
CA LEU A 100 1.48 -15.67 8.76
C LEU A 100 0.00 -15.25 8.69
N ASN A 101 -0.67 -15.28 9.83
CA ASN A 101 -2.02 -14.75 9.95
C ASN A 101 -2.01 -13.22 9.98
N GLU A 102 -3.16 -12.60 9.73
CA GLU A 102 -3.33 -11.17 9.99
C GLU A 102 -3.00 -10.82 11.43
N GLY A 103 -2.26 -9.71 11.61
CA GLY A 103 -1.86 -9.27 12.94
C GLY A 103 -0.50 -8.57 12.98
N TYR A 104 -0.15 -8.11 14.17
CA TYR A 104 1.09 -7.41 14.46
C TYR A 104 2.16 -8.37 14.98
N TYR A 105 3.37 -8.29 14.42
CA TYR A 105 4.53 -9.12 14.73
C TYR A 105 5.68 -8.24 15.21
N ASP A 106 6.09 -8.39 16.47
CA ASP A 106 7.17 -7.63 17.11
C ASP A 106 8.20 -8.51 17.84
N ASN A 107 8.01 -9.83 17.81
CA ASN A 107 8.81 -10.79 18.56
C ASN A 107 9.63 -11.75 17.69
N CYS A 108 9.62 -11.57 16.36
CA CYS A 108 10.33 -12.44 15.44
C CYS A 108 11.84 -12.26 15.56
N THR A 109 12.56 -13.35 15.63
CA THR A 109 14.03 -13.35 15.69
C THR A 109 14.63 -14.40 14.75
N VAL A 110 15.86 -14.13 14.32
CA VAL A 110 16.69 -15.04 13.53
C VAL A 110 18.04 -15.19 14.21
N SER A 111 18.54 -16.42 14.32
CA SER A 111 19.93 -16.70 14.69
C SER A 111 20.57 -17.70 13.75
N VAL A 112 21.88 -17.72 13.67
CA VAL A 112 22.66 -18.64 12.82
C VAL A 112 23.62 -19.43 13.69
N THR A 113 23.60 -20.76 13.55
CA THR A 113 24.55 -21.65 14.22
C THR A 113 25.59 -22.11 13.20
N SER A 114 26.85 -21.69 13.39
CA SER A 114 28.00 -22.12 12.60
C SER A 114 28.92 -22.99 13.44
N ASN A 115 29.27 -24.19 12.97
CA ASN A 115 30.16 -25.11 13.69
C ASN A 115 29.80 -25.26 15.17
N THR A 116 28.52 -25.46 15.49
CA THR A 116 27.96 -25.59 16.85
C THR A 116 27.90 -24.31 17.67
N VAL A 117 28.39 -23.18 17.19
CA VAL A 117 28.35 -21.88 17.89
C VAL A 117 27.20 -21.02 17.39
N PRO A 118 26.21 -20.69 18.22
CA PRO A 118 25.11 -19.84 17.83
C PRO A 118 25.51 -18.36 17.86
N SER A 119 24.95 -17.57 16.94
CA SER A 119 24.94 -16.12 17.01
C SER A 119 24.06 -15.62 18.16
N ASP A 120 24.10 -14.33 18.46
CA ASP A 120 23.01 -13.67 19.15
C ASP A 120 21.77 -13.65 18.27
N ASN A 121 20.58 -13.51 18.88
CA ASN A 121 19.34 -13.31 18.15
C ASN A 121 19.34 -11.93 17.47
N LEU A 122 19.14 -11.93 16.16
CA LEU A 122 18.82 -10.73 15.41
C LEU A 122 17.30 -10.55 15.43
N SER A 123 16.82 -9.43 16.00
CA SER A 123 15.41 -9.07 15.94
C SER A 123 15.04 -8.67 14.52
N VAL A 124 13.97 -9.25 14.00
CA VAL A 124 13.30 -8.77 12.78
C VAL A 124 12.55 -7.48 13.15
N ASN A 125 12.57 -6.48 12.26
CA ASN A 125 11.74 -5.29 12.46
C ASN A 125 10.28 -5.68 12.69
N SER A 126 9.57 -4.91 13.51
CA SER A 126 8.14 -5.11 13.67
C SER A 126 7.37 -4.80 12.38
N PHE A 127 6.33 -5.57 12.11
CA PHE A 127 5.48 -5.40 10.92
C PHE A 127 4.06 -5.90 11.18
N THR A 128 3.13 -5.45 10.34
CA THR A 128 1.73 -5.88 10.36
C THR A 128 1.42 -6.62 9.06
N ILE A 129 0.85 -7.81 9.18
CA ILE A 129 0.19 -8.51 8.07
C ILE A 129 -1.27 -8.05 8.04
N ASP A 130 -1.67 -7.45 6.93
CA ASP A 130 -3.04 -7.02 6.66
C ASP A 130 -3.40 -7.40 5.21
N THR A 131 -4.20 -8.44 5.06
CA THR A 131 -4.64 -8.98 3.77
C THR A 131 -6.10 -8.63 3.45
N THR A 132 -6.74 -7.84 4.33
CA THR A 132 -8.15 -7.49 4.24
C THR A 132 -8.34 -6.16 3.51
N ALA A 133 -8.99 -6.19 2.35
CA ALA A 133 -9.31 -4.99 1.59
C ALA A 133 -10.39 -4.13 2.28
N PRO A 134 -10.36 -2.79 2.08
CA PRO A 134 -11.43 -1.90 2.52
C PRO A 134 -12.80 -2.32 1.96
N SER A 135 -13.84 -2.14 2.77
CA SER A 135 -15.26 -2.31 2.37
C SER A 135 -15.94 -0.95 2.30
N LEU A 136 -16.59 -0.68 1.15
CA LEU A 136 -17.20 0.60 0.85
C LEU A 136 -18.72 0.49 0.75
N ASN A 137 -19.43 1.54 1.19
CA ASN A 137 -20.88 1.68 1.02
C ASN A 137 -21.27 3.12 0.69
N GLN A 138 -22.22 3.33 -0.21
CA GLN A 138 -22.79 4.64 -0.49
C GLN A 138 -23.58 5.13 0.73
N VAL A 139 -23.39 6.40 1.13
CA VAL A 139 -24.11 7.05 2.22
C VAL A 139 -25.04 8.13 1.67
N THR A 140 -24.51 9.13 0.94
CA THR A 140 -25.32 10.16 0.28
C THR A 140 -25.04 10.15 -1.19
N PRO A 141 -26.03 9.81 -2.04
CA PRO A 141 -25.87 9.82 -3.48
C PRO A 141 -25.77 11.26 -4.03
N VAL A 142 -25.19 11.41 -5.24
CA VAL A 142 -25.39 12.62 -6.03
C VAL A 142 -26.86 12.75 -6.40
N PRO A 143 -27.50 13.95 -6.35
CA PRO A 143 -28.86 14.12 -6.86
C PRO A 143 -29.00 13.61 -8.30
N THR A 144 -30.13 12.97 -8.64
CA THR A 144 -30.33 12.36 -9.98
C THR A 144 -30.33 13.41 -11.11
N SER A 145 -30.64 14.66 -10.78
CA SER A 145 -30.49 15.83 -11.65
C SER A 145 -29.95 16.97 -10.80
N ASP A 146 -28.87 17.60 -11.20
CA ASP A 146 -28.17 18.62 -10.45
C ASP A 146 -27.77 19.77 -11.39
N ASN A 147 -27.90 21.01 -10.91
CA ASN A 147 -27.36 22.19 -11.57
C ASN A 147 -26.00 22.63 -11.01
N ASP A 148 -25.44 21.89 -10.08
CA ASP A 148 -24.08 22.07 -9.58
C ASP A 148 -23.13 21.20 -10.42
N SER A 149 -22.19 21.84 -11.12
CA SER A 149 -21.16 21.13 -11.90
C SER A 149 -20.12 20.44 -11.03
N THR A 150 -20.10 20.69 -9.72
CA THR A 150 -19.14 20.11 -8.75
C THR A 150 -19.87 19.39 -7.62
N PRO A 151 -20.71 18.38 -7.92
CA PRO A 151 -21.58 17.78 -6.91
C PRO A 151 -20.80 17.00 -5.86
N ASN A 152 -21.38 16.94 -4.66
CA ASN A 152 -20.84 16.15 -3.55
C ASN A 152 -21.38 14.72 -3.59
N TYR A 153 -20.52 13.79 -3.16
CA TYR A 153 -20.85 12.38 -2.96
C TYR A 153 -20.31 11.90 -1.60
N THR A 154 -21.11 11.20 -0.81
CA THR A 154 -20.65 10.67 0.49
C THR A 154 -20.70 9.15 0.50
N PHE A 155 -19.60 8.53 0.90
CA PHE A 155 -19.48 7.10 1.09
C PHE A 155 -18.84 6.77 2.45
N TYR A 156 -19.07 5.56 2.92
CA TYR A 156 -18.42 4.99 4.09
C TYR A 156 -17.28 4.06 3.66
N SER A 157 -16.16 4.11 4.37
CA SER A 157 -15.09 3.11 4.31
C SER A 157 -14.82 2.57 5.71
N ASN A 158 -14.63 1.25 5.86
CA ASN A 158 -14.23 0.68 7.14
C ASN A 158 -12.74 0.78 7.45
N GLN A 159 -11.93 1.20 6.48
CA GLN A 159 -10.49 1.41 6.60
C GLN A 159 -10.08 2.72 5.91
N ALA A 160 -9.03 3.36 6.44
CA ALA A 160 -8.40 4.51 5.80
C ALA A 160 -7.54 4.08 4.61
N GLY A 161 -7.43 4.96 3.60
CA GLY A 161 -6.61 4.67 2.43
C GLY A 161 -6.64 5.76 1.36
N GLU A 162 -6.07 5.46 0.20
CA GLU A 162 -6.08 6.30 -0.98
C GLU A 162 -7.36 6.06 -1.78
N ILE A 163 -8.09 7.12 -2.14
CA ILE A 163 -9.25 7.05 -3.04
C ILE A 163 -8.75 7.03 -4.48
N ILE A 164 -9.25 6.07 -5.26
CA ILE A 164 -8.97 5.95 -6.70
C ILE A 164 -10.29 6.04 -7.45
N TYR A 165 -10.37 6.98 -8.38
CA TYR A 165 -11.54 7.28 -9.19
C TYR A 165 -11.51 6.53 -10.52
N GLY A 166 -12.68 6.22 -11.05
CA GLY A 166 -12.80 5.61 -12.38
C GLY A 166 -14.10 5.97 -13.09
N GLY A 167 -14.16 5.68 -14.38
CA GLY A 167 -15.18 6.19 -15.29
C GLY A 167 -14.88 7.63 -15.68
N ASN A 168 -15.94 8.45 -15.88
CA ASN A 168 -15.85 9.84 -16.30
C ASN A 168 -15.90 10.83 -15.12
N CYS A 169 -15.70 10.37 -13.88
CA CYS A 169 -15.69 11.18 -12.66
C CYS A 169 -14.30 11.18 -12.02
N ASP A 170 -13.90 12.33 -11.49
CA ASP A 170 -12.65 12.51 -10.78
C ASP A 170 -12.81 13.55 -9.68
N SER A 171 -11.91 13.55 -8.70
CA SER A 171 -11.88 14.53 -7.61
C SER A 171 -10.44 14.80 -7.16
N SER A 172 -10.22 15.98 -6.57
CA SER A 172 -8.98 16.30 -5.89
C SER A 172 -8.86 15.65 -4.48
N ASP A 173 -9.95 15.10 -3.94
CA ASP A 173 -9.97 14.40 -2.67
C ASP A 173 -9.39 13.00 -2.85
N THR A 174 -8.18 12.74 -2.34
CA THR A 174 -7.44 11.50 -2.61
C THR A 174 -7.29 10.60 -1.38
N SER A 175 -7.82 10.99 -0.21
CA SER A 175 -7.70 10.20 1.01
C SER A 175 -9.05 9.92 1.64
N ALA A 176 -9.26 8.68 2.06
CA ALA A 176 -10.39 8.24 2.86
C ALA A 176 -9.98 7.96 4.30
N ASP A 177 -10.82 8.35 5.24
CA ASP A 177 -10.76 7.92 6.63
C ASP A 177 -11.59 6.63 6.84
N ALA A 178 -11.33 5.93 7.96
CA ALA A 178 -12.15 4.80 8.39
C ALA A 178 -13.47 5.29 9.00
N ASP A 179 -14.33 5.92 8.19
CA ASP A 179 -15.63 6.50 8.53
C ASP A 179 -16.34 6.99 7.25
N ASN A 180 -17.33 7.89 7.39
CA ASN A 180 -17.96 8.60 6.29
C ASN A 180 -17.01 9.63 5.68
N ASN A 181 -16.88 9.55 4.37
CA ASN A 181 -16.05 10.45 3.56
C ASN A 181 -16.95 11.19 2.58
N THR A 182 -16.86 12.53 2.55
CA THR A 182 -17.52 13.35 1.55
C THR A 182 -16.48 13.88 0.59
N ILE A 183 -16.66 13.59 -0.70
CA ILE A 183 -15.85 14.08 -1.80
C ILE A 183 -16.64 15.08 -2.63
N THR A 184 -15.92 16.00 -3.26
CA THR A 184 -16.48 16.92 -4.26
C THR A 184 -15.89 16.57 -5.62
N PHE A 185 -16.73 16.23 -6.60
CA PHE A 185 -16.24 15.96 -7.94
C PHE A 185 -15.65 17.21 -8.58
N ASN A 186 -14.62 17.05 -9.39
CA ASN A 186 -14.10 18.10 -10.26
C ASN A 186 -15.21 18.53 -11.22
N ALA A 187 -15.12 19.76 -11.76
CA ALA A 187 -16.16 20.33 -12.60
C ALA A 187 -16.51 19.41 -13.79
N LEU A 188 -17.77 19.01 -13.82
CA LEU A 188 -18.38 18.13 -14.82
C LEU A 188 -19.15 18.98 -15.84
N ALA A 189 -19.12 18.56 -17.11
CA ALA A 189 -19.92 19.19 -18.16
C ALA A 189 -21.38 18.72 -18.08
N ASP A 190 -22.31 19.44 -18.77
CA ASP A 190 -23.69 19.03 -18.92
C ASP A 190 -23.77 17.69 -19.66
N ALA A 191 -24.11 16.63 -18.93
CA ALA A 191 -24.21 15.27 -19.43
C ALA A 191 -24.80 14.33 -18.36
N THR A 192 -25.16 13.10 -18.78
CA THR A 192 -25.50 11.99 -17.86
C THR A 192 -24.27 11.15 -17.56
N TYR A 193 -23.99 10.93 -16.27
CA TYR A 193 -22.89 10.16 -15.75
C TYR A 193 -23.43 8.84 -15.16
N SER A 194 -23.04 7.70 -15.75
CA SER A 194 -23.52 6.37 -15.35
C SER A 194 -22.40 5.34 -15.14
N ASP A 195 -21.16 5.74 -15.33
CA ASP A 195 -19.97 4.87 -15.29
C ASP A 195 -19.00 5.21 -14.15
N CYS A 196 -19.34 6.19 -13.30
CA CYS A 196 -18.50 6.62 -12.22
C CYS A 196 -18.42 5.56 -11.11
N TYR A 197 -17.23 5.31 -10.61
CA TYR A 197 -16.98 4.46 -9.45
C TYR A 197 -15.77 4.94 -8.67
N ILE A 198 -15.67 4.50 -7.43
CA ILE A 198 -14.51 4.72 -6.57
C ILE A 198 -14.03 3.39 -6.00
N THR A 199 -12.73 3.30 -5.73
CA THR A 199 -12.11 2.27 -4.89
C THR A 199 -11.25 2.94 -3.84
N VAL A 200 -10.99 2.24 -2.74
CA VAL A 200 -10.02 2.67 -1.70
C VAL A 200 -8.93 1.64 -1.59
N ARG A 201 -7.69 2.10 -1.63
CA ARG A 201 -6.50 1.28 -1.41
C ARG A 201 -5.91 1.61 -0.04
N ASP A 202 -5.84 0.63 0.87
CA ASP A 202 -5.28 0.81 2.21
C ASP A 202 -3.74 0.93 2.21
N ASN A 203 -3.18 1.14 3.39
CA ASN A 203 -1.74 1.29 3.58
C ASN A 203 -0.94 -0.03 3.37
N ALA A 204 -1.60 -1.18 3.43
CA ALA A 204 -1.01 -2.48 3.11
C ALA A 204 -1.09 -2.81 1.61
N SER A 205 -1.71 -1.93 0.80
CA SER A 205 -1.94 -2.07 -0.63
C SER A 205 -3.07 -3.05 -1.01
N ASN A 206 -4.00 -3.35 -0.10
CA ASN A 206 -5.24 -4.01 -0.48
C ASN A 206 -6.20 -2.99 -1.09
N THR A 207 -6.88 -3.36 -2.16
CA THR A 207 -7.83 -2.49 -2.87
C THR A 207 -9.23 -3.03 -2.72
N SER A 208 -10.18 -2.17 -2.37
CA SER A 208 -11.61 -2.51 -2.27
C SER A 208 -12.18 -2.94 -3.63
N ASP A 209 -13.35 -3.57 -3.60
CA ASP A 209 -14.22 -3.65 -4.77
C ASP A 209 -14.67 -2.25 -5.21
N ASN A 210 -15.10 -2.13 -6.47
CA ASN A 210 -15.64 -0.88 -7.01
C ASN A 210 -16.96 -0.52 -6.31
N LEU A 211 -17.01 0.67 -5.72
CA LEU A 211 -18.28 1.29 -5.32
C LEU A 211 -18.78 2.16 -6.47
N THR A 212 -19.84 1.70 -7.14
CA THR A 212 -20.49 2.45 -8.22
C THR A 212 -21.21 3.67 -7.64
N VAL A 213 -20.95 4.86 -8.18
CA VAL A 213 -21.73 6.07 -7.92
C VAL A 213 -23.08 5.93 -8.66
N ASN A 214 -24.17 6.34 -8.00
CA ASN A 214 -25.47 6.34 -8.67
C ASN A 214 -25.44 7.17 -9.95
N THR A 215 -26.25 6.78 -10.94
CA THR A 215 -26.41 7.59 -12.17
C THR A 215 -27.02 8.94 -11.82
N PHE A 216 -26.45 10.03 -12.41
CA PHE A 216 -26.91 11.41 -12.25
C PHE A 216 -26.70 12.20 -13.55
N THR A 217 -27.41 13.32 -13.68
CA THR A 217 -27.30 14.24 -14.82
C THR A 217 -26.93 15.62 -14.31
N ILE A 218 -25.88 16.20 -14.87
CA ILE A 218 -25.53 17.61 -14.69
C ILE A 218 -26.18 18.40 -15.82
N ASP A 219 -26.90 19.44 -15.45
CA ASP A 219 -27.54 20.39 -16.36
C ASP A 219 -27.48 21.79 -15.75
N THR A 220 -26.49 22.56 -16.17
CA THR A 220 -26.24 23.93 -15.70
C THR A 220 -26.87 24.98 -16.62
N THR A 221 -27.54 24.55 -17.69
CA THR A 221 -28.12 25.41 -18.71
C THR A 221 -29.59 25.70 -18.38
N GLY A 222 -29.96 26.94 -18.23
CA GLY A 222 -31.34 27.34 -17.98
C GLY A 222 -32.21 27.33 -19.26
N PRO A 223 -33.56 27.24 -19.09
CA PRO A 223 -34.49 27.23 -20.21
C PRO A 223 -34.35 28.48 -21.10
N VAL A 224 -34.45 28.26 -22.40
CA VAL A 224 -34.53 29.34 -23.41
C VAL A 224 -35.98 29.53 -23.86
N LEU A 225 -36.44 30.75 -23.81
CA LEU A 225 -37.81 31.11 -24.19
C LEU A 225 -37.84 31.81 -25.54
N ASP A 226 -38.72 31.37 -26.45
CA ASP A 226 -38.98 31.99 -27.72
C ASP A 226 -40.45 32.47 -27.80
N ASN A 227 -40.64 33.70 -28.26
CA ASN A 227 -41.96 34.26 -28.47
C ASN A 227 -42.63 33.63 -29.69
N VAL A 228 -43.86 33.13 -29.53
CA VAL A 228 -44.66 32.53 -30.62
C VAL A 228 -45.75 33.49 -31.05
N THR A 229 -46.54 34.04 -30.14
CA THR A 229 -47.63 34.94 -30.47
C THR A 229 -47.62 36.15 -29.49
N ASN A 230 -47.53 37.33 -30.09
CA ASN A 230 -47.60 38.60 -29.33
C ASN A 230 -49.04 38.99 -29.01
N VAL A 231 -49.21 39.68 -27.92
CA VAL A 231 -50.44 40.39 -27.63
C VAL A 231 -50.60 41.52 -28.64
N PRO A 232 -51.80 41.63 -29.38
CA PRO A 232 -52.02 42.69 -30.32
C PRO A 232 -51.94 44.08 -29.66
N THR A 233 -51.40 45.08 -30.42
CA THR A 233 -51.29 46.44 -29.88
C THR A 233 -51.71 47.51 -30.95
N PRO A 234 -52.75 48.35 -30.69
CA PRO A 234 -53.59 48.36 -29.46
C PRO A 234 -54.57 47.20 -29.41
N THR A 235 -55.00 46.79 -28.21
CA THR A 235 -56.07 45.84 -28.02
C THR A 235 -57.13 46.39 -27.06
N SER A 236 -58.40 46.02 -27.28
CA SER A 236 -59.54 46.26 -26.37
C SER A 236 -59.81 45.00 -25.49
N ASP A 237 -59.09 43.90 -25.71
CA ASP A 237 -59.21 42.66 -24.95
C ASP A 237 -58.32 42.73 -23.68
N ASN A 238 -59.01 42.75 -22.50
CA ASN A 238 -58.36 42.80 -21.20
C ASN A 238 -57.92 41.41 -20.69
N THR A 239 -58.18 40.34 -21.48
CA THR A 239 -57.79 38.95 -21.21
C THR A 239 -56.92 38.37 -22.31
N SER A 240 -56.09 39.21 -22.89
CA SER A 240 -55.27 38.85 -24.08
C SER A 240 -54.38 37.64 -23.83
N SER A 241 -54.26 36.83 -24.87
CA SER A 241 -53.41 35.63 -24.85
C SER A 241 -52.00 35.96 -25.34
N TYR A 242 -50.98 35.33 -24.68
CA TYR A 242 -49.57 35.34 -25.09
C TYR A 242 -49.07 33.88 -25.20
N SER A 243 -48.36 33.57 -26.26
CA SER A 243 -47.80 32.20 -26.45
C SER A 243 -46.27 32.29 -26.62
N PHE A 244 -45.57 31.39 -25.97
CA PHE A 244 -44.14 31.23 -26.06
C PHE A 244 -43.77 29.74 -26.10
N ASN A 245 -42.61 29.41 -26.63
CA ASN A 245 -41.97 28.12 -26.47
C ASN A 245 -40.91 28.16 -25.39
N SER A 246 -40.75 27.05 -24.67
CA SER A 246 -39.60 26.79 -23.85
C SER A 246 -38.92 25.52 -24.40
N ASN A 247 -37.60 25.48 -24.46
CA ASN A 247 -36.85 24.28 -24.83
C ASN A 247 -36.82 23.25 -23.69
N GLU A 248 -37.25 23.62 -22.47
CA GLU A 248 -37.31 22.78 -21.30
C GLU A 248 -38.63 22.99 -20.54
N THR A 249 -39.03 21.95 -19.81
CA THR A 249 -40.17 22.04 -18.86
C THR A 249 -39.75 22.77 -17.60
N GLY A 250 -40.68 23.53 -17.01
CA GLY A 250 -40.35 24.26 -15.80
C GLY A 250 -41.51 25.05 -15.22
N ALA A 251 -41.24 25.77 -14.11
CA ALA A 251 -42.19 26.66 -13.50
C ALA A 251 -42.19 28.06 -14.20
N ILE A 252 -43.36 28.56 -14.50
CA ILE A 252 -43.50 29.92 -15.06
C ILE A 252 -43.60 30.92 -13.91
N THR A 253 -42.74 31.95 -13.94
CA THR A 253 -42.82 33.11 -13.03
C THR A 253 -43.14 34.35 -13.82
N TYR A 254 -44.15 35.07 -13.39
CA TYR A 254 -44.59 36.35 -14.02
C TYR A 254 -43.92 37.52 -13.33
N GLY A 255 -43.61 38.55 -14.10
CA GLY A 255 -43.01 39.78 -13.59
C GLY A 255 -43.78 41.05 -14.05
N GLY A 256 -43.51 42.15 -13.39
CA GLY A 256 -44.19 43.42 -13.66
C GLY A 256 -45.66 43.43 -13.23
N SER A 257 -46.55 43.98 -14.09
CA SER A 257 -48.00 44.08 -13.80
C SER A 257 -48.83 42.98 -14.46
N CYS A 258 -48.21 41.94 -15.01
CA CYS A 258 -48.88 40.84 -15.69
C CYS A 258 -48.86 39.60 -14.83
N GLU A 259 -50.00 38.90 -14.74
CA GLU A 259 -50.18 37.63 -14.03
C GLU A 259 -51.03 36.67 -14.88
N SER A 260 -50.87 35.40 -14.65
CA SER A 260 -51.69 34.35 -15.24
C SER A 260 -51.85 33.18 -14.28
N THR A 261 -52.85 32.35 -14.48
CA THR A 261 -53.10 31.13 -13.72
C THR A 261 -52.22 29.95 -14.21
N TYR A 262 -51.56 30.07 -15.35
CA TYR A 262 -50.64 29.07 -15.85
C TYR A 262 -49.31 29.14 -15.09
N SER A 263 -48.91 28.05 -14.46
CA SER A 263 -47.72 27.99 -13.62
C SER A 263 -46.64 27.04 -14.11
N ALA A 264 -46.87 26.33 -15.22
CA ALA A 264 -45.90 25.40 -15.77
C ALA A 264 -45.77 25.53 -17.29
N ALA A 265 -44.54 25.50 -17.77
CA ALA A 265 -44.17 25.30 -19.17
C ALA A 265 -44.01 23.78 -19.44
N VAL A 266 -44.51 23.29 -20.57
CA VAL A 266 -44.48 21.87 -21.00
C VAL A 266 -43.80 21.77 -22.37
#